data_9d50704dbc96fb4a3f41d37f8e2e29a8
#
_entry.id   9d50704dbc96fb4a3f41d37f8e2e29a8
#
_cell.length_a   1.000
_cell.length_b   1.000
_cell.length_c   1.000
_cell.angle_alpha   90.00
_cell.angle_beta   90.00
_cell.angle_gamma   90.00
#
_symmetry.space_group_name_H-M   'P 1'
#
loop_
_entity.id
_entity.type
_entity.pdbx_description
1 polymer ?
#
loop_
_entity_poly.entity_id
_entity_poly.type
_entity_poly.pdbx_seq_one_letter_code
_entity_poly.pdbx_strand_id
1 'polypeptide(L)'
;HLLRWRYGRMALQSIAFAAAILMIADGFLGPPMGAMNLAGVLPWTYVRAFGVIALLVLGNIFCLSCPFMLPRELGHRLGLARFKWPRWLRTKWMAIALLILFFWSYEAFAIWDHPQRTAWLLIAYFAAAFLVDTFFRGANFCKYVCPLGQFNFAGSLLSPFTLEAKSHATCERCTTHDCIAGNQQQRGCELQLYMPQKAGNMDCTLCMDCVKACPHDNIGLFAAPPVRDILRDPVRSSMGKFSARLDIAVLILVLVIAAFVNAWWMVTPSTLGKYLALAVLFAAALAVAAAATRSTRKELFCRFSQALLPLGVAMWTAHLLFHLFTGWATLGPALHQAAADLGMHIFTPAQWGMEQPLLAANTLLSVQLLLLDAGLLMTLYLGWRLARHWAKSAGRAVLLLLPWAMTVAVAYAAGVWILLQPMQMRGVMMNP
;
A
#
# COMPACT_ATOMS: atom_id res chain seq x y z
N HIS A 1 -9.08 -11.95 19.96
CA HIS A 1 -8.56 -11.61 21.29
C HIS A 1 -7.31 -10.71 21.24
N LEU A 2 -6.29 -11.04 20.44
CA LEU A 2 -5.04 -10.25 20.34
C LEU A 2 -5.28 -8.78 19.97
N LEU A 3 -6.15 -8.49 18.99
CA LEU A 3 -6.45 -7.14 18.54
C LEU A 3 -7.32 -6.31 19.53
N ARG A 4 -8.08 -6.98 20.41
CA ARG A 4 -8.81 -6.35 21.52
C ARG A 4 -7.96 -6.17 22.78
N TRP A 5 -6.84 -6.87 22.87
CA TRP A 5 -5.92 -6.71 24.00
C TRP A 5 -5.31 -5.30 23.99
N ARG A 6 -5.30 -4.63 25.15
CA ARG A 6 -4.83 -3.25 25.29
C ARG A 6 -3.43 -3.03 24.70
N TYR A 7 -2.53 -3.98 24.93
CA TYR A 7 -1.13 -3.91 24.48
C TYR A 7 -0.85 -4.67 23.17
N GLY A 8 -1.85 -5.30 22.56
CA GLY A 8 -1.66 -6.14 21.37
C GLY A 8 -1.03 -5.41 20.19
N ARG A 9 -1.47 -4.16 19.92
CA ARG A 9 -0.86 -3.31 18.91
C ARG A 9 0.60 -2.98 19.24
N MET A 10 0.88 -2.60 20.50
CA MET A 10 2.23 -2.27 20.95
C MET A 10 3.16 -3.47 20.85
N ALA A 11 2.71 -4.67 21.20
CA ALA A 11 3.49 -5.90 21.07
C ALA A 11 3.89 -6.16 19.61
N LEU A 12 2.95 -6.07 18.65
CA LEU A 12 3.23 -6.23 17.22
C LEU A 12 4.22 -5.17 16.72
N GLN A 13 4.01 -3.92 17.11
CA GLN A 13 4.91 -2.81 16.75
C GLN A 13 6.30 -2.97 17.35
N SER A 14 6.42 -3.51 18.56
CA SER A 14 7.72 -3.76 19.22
C SER A 14 8.49 -4.87 18.51
N ILE A 15 7.82 -5.94 18.07
CA ILE A 15 8.45 -7.00 17.26
C ILE A 15 8.96 -6.43 15.93
N ALA A 16 8.12 -5.66 15.25
CA ALA A 16 8.50 -5.01 13.99
C ALA A 16 9.62 -3.97 14.17
N PHE A 17 9.62 -3.27 15.31
CA PHE A 17 10.68 -2.31 15.66
C PHE A 17 12.02 -3.01 15.93
N ALA A 18 12.01 -4.11 16.69
CA ALA A 18 13.21 -4.93 16.89
C ALA A 18 13.78 -5.45 15.56
N ALA A 19 12.90 -5.95 14.66
CA ALA A 19 13.33 -6.35 13.33
C ALA A 19 13.91 -5.18 12.51
N ALA A 20 13.33 -3.98 12.60
CA ALA A 20 13.87 -2.79 11.95
C ALA A 20 15.24 -2.37 12.47
N ILE A 21 15.46 -2.45 13.80
CA ILE A 21 16.77 -2.18 14.41
C ILE A 21 17.81 -3.20 13.94
N LEU A 22 17.44 -4.49 13.89
CA LEU A 22 18.33 -5.53 13.35
C LEU A 22 18.68 -5.28 11.88
N MET A 23 17.70 -4.91 11.05
CA MET A 23 17.97 -4.55 9.66
C MET A 23 18.91 -3.33 9.54
N ILE A 24 18.74 -2.32 10.39
CA ILE A 24 19.63 -1.14 10.39
C ILE A 24 21.04 -1.55 10.82
N ALA A 25 21.17 -2.32 11.89
CA ALA A 25 22.47 -2.78 12.38
C ALA A 25 23.20 -3.63 11.33
N ASP A 26 22.52 -4.63 10.76
CA ASP A 26 23.09 -5.51 9.73
C ASP A 26 23.38 -4.74 8.43
N GLY A 27 22.58 -3.74 8.09
CA GLY A 27 22.81 -2.87 6.93
C GLY A 27 24.08 -2.03 7.02
N PHE A 28 24.58 -1.73 8.23
CA PHE A 28 25.84 -1.00 8.43
C PHE A 28 27.02 -1.92 8.76
N LEU A 29 26.79 -3.01 9.47
CA LEU A 29 27.84 -3.89 10.03
C LEU A 29 28.04 -5.16 9.21
N GLY A 30 26.99 -5.61 8.51
CA GLY A 30 26.98 -6.87 7.76
C GLY A 30 27.53 -6.75 6.35
N PRO A 31 27.43 -7.82 5.56
CA PRO A 31 27.92 -7.86 4.19
C PRO A 31 27.33 -6.77 3.30
N PRO A 32 28.13 -6.20 2.37
CA PRO A 32 27.67 -5.11 1.50
C PRO A 32 26.72 -5.58 0.37
N MET A 33 26.51 -6.89 0.22
CA MET A 33 25.65 -7.49 -0.82
C MET A 33 24.22 -7.63 -0.31
N GLY A 34 23.24 -7.13 -1.07
CA GLY A 34 21.83 -7.16 -0.69
C GLY A 34 21.30 -8.55 -0.39
N ALA A 35 21.67 -9.57 -1.17
CA ALA A 35 21.25 -10.95 -0.97
C ALA A 35 21.75 -11.62 0.32
N MET A 36 22.84 -11.11 0.89
CA MET A 36 23.49 -11.66 2.09
C MET A 36 23.18 -10.87 3.37
N ASN A 37 22.35 -9.84 3.27
CA ASN A 37 22.12 -8.86 4.35
C ASN A 37 20.62 -8.71 4.63
N LEU A 38 20.25 -8.66 5.91
CA LEU A 38 18.85 -8.52 6.33
C LEU A 38 18.19 -7.24 5.79
N ALA A 39 18.94 -6.13 5.67
CA ALA A 39 18.43 -4.89 5.08
C ALA A 39 18.17 -5.02 3.56
N GLY A 40 18.86 -5.92 2.89
CA GLY A 40 18.60 -6.26 1.49
C GLY A 40 17.43 -7.24 1.33
N VAL A 41 17.37 -8.27 2.18
CA VAL A 41 16.42 -9.39 2.03
C VAL A 41 15.05 -9.08 2.61
N LEU A 42 14.98 -8.69 3.89
CA LEU A 42 13.70 -8.58 4.60
C LEU A 42 12.73 -7.57 3.96
N PRO A 43 13.08 -6.29 3.76
CA PRO A 43 12.13 -5.31 3.26
C PRO A 43 11.74 -5.54 1.81
N TRP A 44 12.69 -5.97 0.97
CA TRP A 44 12.50 -6.01 -0.48
C TRP A 44 11.90 -7.31 -0.99
N THR A 45 12.18 -8.44 -0.33
CA THR A 45 11.66 -9.75 -0.71
C THR A 45 10.44 -10.14 0.12
N TYR A 46 10.52 -10.03 1.44
CA TYR A 46 9.48 -10.58 2.33
C TYR A 46 8.43 -9.57 2.76
N VAL A 47 8.84 -8.43 3.35
CA VAL A 47 7.88 -7.49 3.97
C VAL A 47 6.92 -6.91 2.94
N ARG A 48 7.38 -6.56 1.73
CA ARG A 48 6.52 -6.05 0.67
C ARG A 48 5.51 -7.11 0.18
N ALA A 49 5.97 -8.33 -0.07
CA ALA A 49 5.12 -9.40 -0.58
C ALA A 49 4.08 -9.84 0.48
N PHE A 50 4.51 -10.11 1.70
CA PHE A 50 3.58 -10.43 2.78
C PHE A 50 2.65 -9.26 3.11
N GLY A 51 3.12 -8.02 3.01
CA GLY A 51 2.30 -6.83 3.18
C GLY A 51 1.14 -6.78 2.19
N VAL A 52 1.39 -7.04 0.91
CA VAL A 52 0.34 -7.06 -0.13
C VAL A 52 -0.60 -8.25 0.05
N ILE A 53 -0.09 -9.44 0.34
CA ILE A 53 -0.93 -10.62 0.62
C ILE A 53 -1.84 -10.35 1.83
N ALA A 54 -1.26 -9.88 2.93
CA ALA A 54 -2.01 -9.55 4.13
C ALA A 54 -3.07 -8.46 3.87
N LEU A 55 -2.74 -7.46 3.05
CA LEU A 55 -3.67 -6.40 2.65
C LEU A 55 -4.90 -6.97 1.93
N LEU A 56 -4.72 -7.91 1.02
CA LEU A 56 -5.79 -8.52 0.23
C LEU A 56 -6.62 -9.53 1.02
N VAL A 57 -6.02 -10.24 1.99
CA VAL A 57 -6.68 -11.31 2.76
C VAL A 57 -7.24 -10.81 4.08
N LEU A 58 -6.48 -9.99 4.80
CA LEU A 58 -6.78 -9.58 6.19
C LEU A 58 -7.03 -8.07 6.33
N GLY A 59 -6.63 -7.28 5.33
CA GLY A 59 -6.67 -5.84 5.38
C GLY A 59 -5.35 -5.20 5.79
N ASN A 60 -5.38 -3.93 6.18
CA ASN A 60 -4.18 -3.11 6.41
C ASN A 60 -3.45 -3.44 7.73
N ILE A 61 -3.08 -4.71 7.91
CA ILE A 61 -2.33 -5.18 9.10
C ILE A 61 -0.90 -4.62 9.11
N PHE A 62 -0.32 -4.36 7.95
CA PHE A 62 1.01 -3.75 7.86
C PHE A 62 1.06 -2.41 8.62
N CYS A 63 0.10 -1.52 8.40
CA CYS A 63 0.04 -0.25 9.12
C CYS A 63 -0.35 -0.42 10.61
N LEU A 64 -1.07 -1.48 10.97
CA LEU A 64 -1.34 -1.83 12.37
C LEU A 64 -0.04 -2.13 13.13
N SER A 65 0.87 -2.91 12.52
CA SER A 65 2.14 -3.36 13.11
C SER A 65 3.33 -2.44 12.77
N CYS A 66 3.09 -1.29 12.16
CA CYS A 66 4.15 -0.40 11.65
C CYS A 66 5.10 0.07 12.77
N PRO A 67 6.43 -0.20 12.65
CA PRO A 67 7.41 0.15 13.68
C PRO A 67 7.63 1.66 13.80
N PHE A 68 7.43 2.41 12.74
CA PHE A 68 7.64 3.88 12.69
C PHE A 68 6.69 4.65 13.62
N MET A 69 5.65 3.98 14.13
CA MET A 69 4.70 4.57 15.06
C MET A 69 5.16 4.59 16.51
N LEU A 70 6.13 3.75 16.91
CA LEU A 70 6.62 3.68 18.29
C LEU A 70 7.36 4.94 18.74
N PRO A 71 8.32 5.51 17.98
CA PRO A 71 9.00 6.75 18.36
C PRO A 71 8.03 7.92 18.52
N ARG A 72 6.95 7.96 17.76
CA ARG A 72 5.89 8.96 17.91
C ARG A 72 5.24 8.92 19.28
N GLU A 73 5.02 7.74 19.84
CA GLU A 73 4.45 7.59 21.19
C GLU A 73 5.28 8.31 22.24
N LEU A 74 6.61 8.26 22.11
CA LEU A 74 7.52 9.02 22.97
C LEU A 74 7.33 10.53 22.79
N GLY A 75 7.23 11.00 21.53
CA GLY A 75 6.99 12.41 21.22
C GLY A 75 5.68 12.94 21.82
N HIS A 76 4.61 12.14 21.76
CA HIS A 76 3.33 12.49 22.37
C HIS A 76 3.40 12.58 23.91
N ARG A 77 4.16 11.70 24.57
CA ARG A 77 4.38 11.75 26.02
C ARG A 77 5.15 12.99 26.47
N LEU A 78 6.01 13.52 25.61
CA LEU A 78 6.74 14.77 25.85
C LEU A 78 5.86 16.02 25.69
N GLY A 79 4.60 15.88 25.28
CA GLY A 79 3.64 16.99 25.16
C GLY A 79 3.98 18.02 24.10
N LEU A 80 4.80 17.67 23.12
CA LEU A 80 5.30 18.58 22.07
C LEU A 80 4.30 18.77 20.90
N ALA A 81 3.24 17.98 20.82
CA ALA A 81 2.23 18.05 19.74
C ALA A 81 1.32 19.29 19.85
N ARG A 82 1.86 20.46 19.57
CA ARG A 82 1.21 21.76 19.73
C ARG A 82 0.55 22.27 18.46
N PHE A 83 1.10 21.95 17.28
CA PHE A 83 0.67 22.49 16.01
C PHE A 83 -0.48 21.68 15.37
N LYS A 84 -1.35 22.37 14.65
CA LYS A 84 -2.34 21.75 13.76
C LYS A 84 -1.72 21.62 12.37
N TRP A 85 -1.94 20.46 11.72
CA TRP A 85 -1.47 20.27 10.34
C TRP A 85 -2.08 21.35 9.42
N PRO A 86 -1.28 22.01 8.58
CA PRO A 86 -1.75 23.09 7.71
C PRO A 86 -2.85 22.64 6.77
N ARG A 87 -3.88 23.46 6.59
CA ARG A 87 -5.06 23.08 5.77
C ARG A 87 -4.68 22.78 4.32
N TRP A 88 -3.76 23.52 3.72
CA TRP A 88 -3.29 23.33 2.35
C TRP A 88 -2.49 22.04 2.13
N LEU A 89 -1.90 21.47 3.18
CA LEU A 89 -1.21 20.17 3.17
C LEU A 89 -2.15 18.98 3.46
N ARG A 90 -3.45 19.21 3.70
CA ARG A 90 -4.43 18.13 3.91
C ARG A 90 -4.86 17.46 2.59
N THR A 91 -3.90 17.24 1.73
CA THR A 91 -4.04 16.61 0.43
C THR A 91 -2.99 15.51 0.28
N LYS A 92 -3.11 14.68 -0.76
CA LYS A 92 -2.14 13.61 -1.04
C LYS A 92 -0.96 14.04 -1.88
N TRP A 93 -0.88 15.31 -2.32
CA TRP A 93 0.16 15.77 -3.24
C TRP A 93 1.59 15.59 -2.72
N MET A 94 1.83 15.87 -1.43
CA MET A 94 3.14 15.66 -0.82
C MET A 94 3.52 14.17 -0.81
N ALA A 95 2.58 13.30 -0.43
CA ALA A 95 2.82 11.86 -0.46
C ALA A 95 3.05 11.32 -1.87
N ILE A 96 2.36 11.87 -2.89
CA ILE A 96 2.58 11.54 -4.30
C ILE A 96 3.98 11.93 -4.73
N ALA A 97 4.43 13.15 -4.42
CA ALA A 97 5.78 13.60 -4.75
C ALA A 97 6.85 12.71 -4.09
N LEU A 98 6.67 12.37 -2.83
CA LEU A 98 7.56 11.47 -2.10
C LEU A 98 7.51 10.03 -2.63
N LEU A 99 6.37 9.57 -3.10
CA LEU A 99 6.21 8.24 -3.71
C LEU A 99 6.95 8.17 -5.05
N ILE A 100 6.82 9.20 -5.90
CA ILE A 100 7.56 9.29 -7.17
C ILE A 100 9.07 9.36 -6.90
N LEU A 101 9.48 10.20 -5.94
CA LEU A 101 10.88 10.29 -5.53
C LEU A 101 11.40 8.94 -5.01
N PHE A 102 10.60 8.22 -4.23
CA PHE A 102 10.94 6.90 -3.71
C PHE A 102 11.13 5.88 -4.84
N PHE A 103 10.22 5.78 -5.79
CA PHE A 103 10.37 4.85 -6.93
C PHE A 103 11.58 5.22 -7.81
N TRP A 104 11.80 6.50 -8.04
CA TRP A 104 12.97 6.95 -8.78
C TRP A 104 14.27 6.63 -8.04
N SER A 105 14.37 6.96 -6.76
CA SER A 105 15.59 6.73 -5.96
C SER A 105 15.85 5.24 -5.75
N TYR A 106 14.79 4.44 -5.62
CA TYR A 106 14.88 2.98 -5.50
C TYR A 106 15.66 2.35 -6.66
N GLU A 107 15.38 2.78 -7.88
CA GLU A 107 16.07 2.30 -9.08
C GLU A 107 17.39 3.05 -9.34
N ALA A 108 17.40 4.39 -9.27
CA ALA A 108 18.58 5.20 -9.57
C ALA A 108 19.76 4.89 -8.65
N PHE A 109 19.49 4.57 -7.42
CA PHE A 109 20.52 4.23 -6.43
C PHE A 109 20.59 2.76 -6.10
N ALA A 110 19.89 1.88 -6.83
CA ALA A 110 19.81 0.44 -6.55
C ALA A 110 19.69 0.14 -5.04
N ILE A 111 18.73 0.79 -4.35
CA ILE A 111 18.59 0.73 -2.89
C ILE A 111 18.39 -0.72 -2.42
N TRP A 112 17.74 -1.53 -3.23
CA TRP A 112 17.48 -2.95 -2.98
C TRP A 112 18.77 -3.80 -2.91
N ASP A 113 19.86 -3.39 -3.60
CA ASP A 113 21.13 -4.11 -3.67
C ASP A 113 22.17 -3.57 -2.68
N HIS A 114 21.94 -2.38 -2.13
CA HIS A 114 22.85 -1.74 -1.19
C HIS A 114 22.26 -1.68 0.22
N PRO A 115 22.60 -2.61 1.12
CA PRO A 115 22.07 -2.69 2.47
C PRO A 115 22.20 -1.39 3.26
N GLN A 116 23.36 -0.73 3.18
CA GLN A 116 23.62 0.54 3.85
C GLN A 116 22.64 1.65 3.41
N ARG A 117 22.26 1.72 2.11
CA ARG A 117 21.27 2.69 1.63
C ARG A 117 19.88 2.39 2.16
N THR A 118 19.53 1.10 2.26
CA THR A 118 18.29 0.67 2.90
C THR A 118 18.27 1.03 4.38
N ALA A 119 19.38 0.85 5.13
CA ALA A 119 19.49 1.25 6.52
C ALA A 119 19.27 2.77 6.70
N TRP A 120 19.90 3.59 5.85
CA TRP A 120 19.66 5.04 5.84
C TRP A 120 18.21 5.41 5.50
N LEU A 121 17.57 4.70 4.58
CA LEU A 121 16.16 4.89 4.25
C LEU A 121 15.28 4.61 5.47
N LEU A 122 15.52 3.52 6.20
CA LEU A 122 14.78 3.18 7.43
C LEU A 122 14.94 4.27 8.50
N ILE A 123 16.18 4.74 8.73
CA ILE A 123 16.46 5.85 9.66
C ILE A 123 15.71 7.12 9.24
N ALA A 124 15.72 7.45 7.96
CA ALA A 124 14.99 8.61 7.43
C ALA A 124 13.49 8.50 7.66
N TYR A 125 12.90 7.28 7.50
CA TYR A 125 11.50 7.05 7.82
C TYR A 125 11.19 7.22 9.31
N PHE A 126 12.04 6.69 10.20
CA PHE A 126 11.90 6.88 11.64
C PHE A 126 12.00 8.36 12.02
N ALA A 127 12.99 9.07 11.50
CA ALA A 127 13.19 10.50 11.75
C ALA A 127 11.99 11.32 11.24
N ALA A 128 11.52 11.08 10.01
CA ALA A 128 10.39 11.78 9.44
C ALA A 128 9.08 11.53 10.21
N ALA A 129 8.81 10.27 10.58
CA ALA A 129 7.65 9.91 11.38
C ALA A 129 7.70 10.57 12.77
N PHE A 130 8.85 10.52 13.44
CA PHE A 130 9.06 11.14 14.73
C PHE A 130 8.88 12.67 14.66
N LEU A 131 9.55 13.35 13.75
CA LEU A 131 9.49 14.81 13.62
C LEU A 131 8.06 15.28 13.31
N VAL A 132 7.43 14.70 12.29
CA VAL A 132 6.07 15.13 11.88
C VAL A 132 5.06 14.92 13.00
N ASP A 133 5.00 13.70 13.54
CA ASP A 133 3.93 13.37 14.49
C ASP A 133 4.23 13.83 15.93
N THR A 134 5.47 14.20 16.26
CA THR A 134 5.82 14.83 17.55
C THR A 134 5.33 16.27 17.62
N PHE A 135 5.48 17.04 16.54
CA PHE A 135 5.10 18.46 16.54
C PHE A 135 3.66 18.72 16.15
N PHE A 136 3.07 17.86 15.32
CA PHE A 136 1.70 18.04 14.83
C PHE A 136 0.74 17.05 15.49
N ARG A 137 -0.47 17.51 15.81
CA ARG A 137 -1.52 16.70 16.44
C ARG A 137 -2.10 15.67 15.46
N GLY A 138 -2.15 14.41 15.83
CA GLY A 138 -2.67 13.29 15.03
C GLY A 138 -1.58 12.59 14.20
N ALA A 139 -1.96 11.56 13.45
CA ALA A 139 -1.05 10.76 12.62
C ALA A 139 -0.87 11.38 11.22
N ASN A 140 -0.31 12.57 11.15
CA ASN A 140 -0.18 13.31 9.89
C ASN A 140 0.89 12.69 8.98
N PHE A 141 1.95 12.13 9.54
CA PHE A 141 2.95 11.39 8.77
C PHE A 141 2.29 10.27 7.95
N CYS A 142 1.54 9.38 8.60
CA CYS A 142 0.86 8.29 7.92
C CYS A 142 -0.14 8.80 6.87
N LYS A 143 -0.92 9.84 7.22
CA LYS A 143 -2.04 10.31 6.40
C LYS A 143 -1.62 11.11 5.17
N TYR A 144 -0.55 11.90 5.26
CA TYR A 144 -0.20 12.90 4.25
C TYR A 144 1.23 12.82 3.74
N VAL A 145 2.13 12.09 4.42
CA VAL A 145 3.56 12.07 4.09
C VAL A 145 4.03 10.70 3.65
N CYS A 146 3.71 9.63 4.39
CA CYS A 146 4.26 8.31 4.21
C CYS A 146 3.89 7.66 2.86
N PRO A 147 4.83 7.42 1.92
CA PRO A 147 4.56 6.73 0.66
C PRO A 147 4.01 5.31 0.84
N LEU A 148 4.60 4.52 1.75
CA LEU A 148 4.14 3.17 2.05
C LEU A 148 2.71 3.16 2.62
N GLY A 149 2.38 4.15 3.46
CA GLY A 149 1.03 4.33 3.98
C GLY A 149 0.02 4.57 2.87
N GLN A 150 0.36 5.37 1.85
CA GLN A 150 -0.55 5.62 0.72
C GLN A 150 -0.77 4.38 -0.14
N PHE A 151 0.26 3.57 -0.37
CA PHE A 151 0.13 2.28 -1.05
C PHE A 151 -0.86 1.37 -0.31
N ASN A 152 -0.66 1.21 1.01
CA ASN A 152 -1.53 0.36 1.83
C ASN A 152 -2.95 0.92 1.95
N PHE A 153 -3.13 2.24 2.06
CA PHE A 153 -4.46 2.87 2.12
C PHE A 153 -5.24 2.71 0.82
N ALA A 154 -4.60 2.93 -0.33
CA ALA A 154 -5.24 2.72 -1.61
C ALA A 154 -5.58 1.23 -1.83
N GLY A 155 -4.60 0.34 -1.62
CA GLY A 155 -4.80 -1.11 -1.78
C GLY A 155 -5.85 -1.68 -0.83
N SER A 156 -6.01 -1.10 0.37
CA SER A 156 -7.01 -1.54 1.35
C SER A 156 -8.47 -1.34 0.90
N LEU A 157 -8.72 -0.60 -0.18
CA LEU A 157 -10.04 -0.55 -0.83
C LEU A 157 -10.44 -1.89 -1.47
N LEU A 158 -9.47 -2.79 -1.68
CA LEU A 158 -9.69 -4.16 -2.16
C LEU A 158 -9.83 -5.17 -1.00
N SER A 159 -9.56 -4.76 0.24
CA SER A 159 -9.65 -5.62 1.41
C SER A 159 -11.08 -6.13 1.62
N PRO A 160 -11.25 -7.42 1.98
CA PRO A 160 -12.56 -7.99 2.27
C PRO A 160 -13.10 -7.59 3.65
N PHE A 161 -12.32 -6.90 4.48
CA PHE A 161 -12.73 -6.49 5.83
C PHE A 161 -12.68 -4.99 6.00
N THR A 162 -13.66 -4.43 6.71
CA THR A 162 -13.74 -3.01 7.05
C THR A 162 -14.25 -2.81 8.47
N LEU A 163 -13.83 -1.71 9.10
CA LEU A 163 -14.39 -1.25 10.38
C LEU A 163 -15.58 -0.33 10.10
N GLU A 164 -16.75 -0.66 10.60
CA GLU A 164 -17.96 0.12 10.42
C GLU A 164 -18.78 0.18 11.71
N ALA A 165 -19.70 1.16 11.82
CA ALA A 165 -20.67 1.20 12.89
C ALA A 165 -21.73 0.11 12.70
N LYS A 166 -22.09 -0.60 13.77
CA LYS A 166 -23.16 -1.60 13.80
C LYS A 166 -24.53 -0.95 13.56
N SER A 167 -24.75 0.23 14.14
CA SER A 167 -25.99 1.02 14.02
C SER A 167 -25.65 2.50 13.90
N HIS A 168 -26.09 3.14 12.82
CA HIS A 168 -25.97 4.59 12.64
C HIS A 168 -26.82 5.37 13.66
N ALA A 169 -28.02 4.88 14.00
CA ALA A 169 -28.88 5.51 15.00
C ALA A 169 -28.25 5.59 16.40
N THR A 170 -27.42 4.62 16.78
CA THR A 170 -26.63 4.68 18.01
C THR A 170 -25.56 5.76 17.94
N CYS A 171 -24.90 5.91 16.79
CA CYS A 171 -23.91 6.97 16.58
C CYS A 171 -24.54 8.37 16.59
N GLU A 172 -25.72 8.54 16.03
CA GLU A 172 -26.44 9.84 16.01
C GLU A 172 -26.81 10.33 17.41
N ARG A 173 -27.10 9.39 18.32
CA ARG A 173 -27.41 9.70 19.74
C ARG A 173 -26.16 9.79 20.61
N CYS A 174 -24.99 9.47 20.11
CA CYS A 174 -23.74 9.49 20.86
C CYS A 174 -23.28 10.93 21.09
N THR A 175 -23.07 11.30 22.34
CA THR A 175 -22.63 12.66 22.73
C THR A 175 -21.12 12.75 22.97
N THR A 176 -20.47 11.64 23.30
CA THR A 176 -19.03 11.63 23.67
C THR A 176 -18.09 11.58 22.48
N HIS A 177 -18.48 10.88 21.40
CA HIS A 177 -17.69 10.69 20.19
C HIS A 177 -16.28 10.10 20.45
N ASP A 178 -16.15 9.22 21.45
CA ASP A 178 -14.87 8.65 21.89
C ASP A 178 -14.13 7.91 20.78
N CYS A 179 -14.84 7.43 19.75
CA CYS A 179 -14.22 6.81 18.58
C CYS A 179 -13.20 7.72 17.87
N ILE A 180 -13.34 9.04 17.98
CA ILE A 180 -12.45 10.04 17.40
C ILE A 180 -11.72 10.85 18.47
N ALA A 181 -12.38 11.23 19.55
CA ALA A 181 -11.82 12.03 20.63
C ALA A 181 -10.95 11.20 21.58
N GLY A 182 -11.27 9.92 21.75
CA GLY A 182 -10.72 9.06 22.81
C GLY A 182 -11.35 9.34 24.17
N ASN A 183 -10.96 8.56 25.17
CA ASN A 183 -11.34 8.70 26.56
C ASN A 183 -10.15 8.45 27.49
N GLN A 184 -10.35 8.48 28.80
CA GLN A 184 -9.26 8.28 29.78
C GLN A 184 -8.54 6.93 29.65
N GLN A 185 -9.19 5.92 29.11
CA GLN A 185 -8.65 4.54 29.01
C GLN A 185 -8.08 4.21 27.65
N GLN A 186 -8.62 4.81 26.59
CA GLN A 186 -8.30 4.49 25.21
C GLN A 186 -8.27 5.74 24.34
N ARG A 187 -7.22 5.87 23.51
CA ARG A 187 -7.16 6.94 22.51
C ARG A 187 -8.19 6.70 21.40
N GLY A 188 -8.68 7.77 20.79
CA GLY A 188 -9.54 7.72 19.62
C GLY A 188 -8.75 7.50 18.32
N CYS A 189 -9.43 7.69 17.19
CA CYS A 189 -8.83 7.52 15.88
C CYS A 189 -7.79 8.61 15.57
N GLU A 190 -6.53 8.26 15.57
CA GLU A 190 -5.40 9.18 15.28
C GLU A 190 -5.42 9.73 13.86
N LEU A 191 -6.04 9.00 12.91
CA LEU A 191 -6.23 9.42 11.52
C LEU A 191 -7.47 10.31 11.33
N GLN A 192 -8.17 10.63 12.43
CA GLN A 192 -9.34 11.48 12.43
C GLN A 192 -10.47 10.99 11.52
N LEU A 193 -10.73 9.67 11.54
CA LEU A 193 -11.84 9.05 10.82
C LEU A 193 -13.06 8.97 11.76
N TYR A 194 -14.06 9.80 11.49
CA TYR A 194 -15.32 9.79 12.23
C TYR A 194 -16.16 8.60 11.79
N MET A 195 -16.40 7.65 12.67
CA MET A 195 -16.95 6.35 12.34
C MET A 195 -18.32 6.37 11.65
N PRO A 196 -19.27 7.23 12.01
CA PRO A 196 -20.54 7.34 11.28
C PRO A 196 -20.39 7.73 9.80
N GLN A 197 -19.33 8.45 9.46
CA GLN A 197 -19.01 8.88 8.09
C GLN A 197 -17.82 8.12 7.48
N LYS A 198 -17.29 7.12 8.19
CA LYS A 198 -16.23 6.28 7.63
C LYS A 198 -16.85 5.36 6.58
N ALA A 199 -16.34 5.44 5.37
CA ALA A 199 -16.69 4.53 4.29
C ALA A 199 -15.42 3.95 3.69
N GLY A 200 -15.33 2.63 3.71
CA GLY A 200 -14.16 1.87 3.25
C GLY A 200 -12.92 2.04 4.12
N ASN A 201 -11.80 1.58 3.59
CA ASN A 201 -10.54 1.48 4.33
C ASN A 201 -9.51 2.54 3.97
N MET A 202 -9.81 3.45 3.04
CA MET A 202 -8.89 4.55 2.73
C MET A 202 -8.56 5.34 4.00
N ASP A 203 -7.28 5.58 4.24
CA ASP A 203 -6.75 6.21 5.45
C ASP A 203 -7.03 5.43 6.77
N CYS A 204 -7.39 4.14 6.72
CA CYS A 204 -7.60 3.30 7.91
C CYS A 204 -6.46 2.30 8.10
N THR A 205 -5.81 2.32 9.27
CA THR A 205 -4.74 1.40 9.65
C THR A 205 -5.23 0.12 10.31
N LEU A 206 -6.54 -0.09 10.40
CA LEU A 206 -7.14 -1.23 11.12
C LEU A 206 -6.64 -1.41 12.58
N CYS A 207 -6.25 -0.32 13.25
CA CYS A 207 -5.67 -0.37 14.60
C CYS A 207 -6.65 -0.77 15.70
N MET A 208 -7.96 -0.83 15.43
CA MET A 208 -9.04 -1.15 16.37
C MET A 208 -9.19 -0.16 17.54
N ASP A 209 -8.52 0.98 17.54
CA ASP A 209 -8.61 1.95 18.64
C ASP A 209 -10.03 2.51 18.77
N CYS A 210 -10.72 2.78 17.64
CA CYS A 210 -12.12 3.21 17.64
C CYS A 210 -13.09 2.15 18.19
N VAL A 211 -12.77 0.84 18.01
CA VAL A 211 -13.58 -0.26 18.56
C VAL A 211 -13.47 -0.30 20.08
N LYS A 212 -12.24 -0.11 20.59
CA LYS A 212 -11.95 -0.13 22.04
C LYS A 212 -12.48 1.12 22.76
N ALA A 213 -12.43 2.28 22.07
CA ALA A 213 -12.85 3.55 22.63
C ALA A 213 -14.38 3.73 22.66
N CYS A 214 -15.14 2.98 21.83
CA CYS A 214 -16.59 3.17 21.71
C CYS A 214 -17.33 2.76 22.98
N PRO A 215 -18.00 3.68 23.72
CA PRO A 215 -18.69 3.37 24.97
C PRO A 215 -19.94 2.50 24.74
N HIS A 216 -20.44 2.47 23.50
CA HIS A 216 -21.66 1.73 23.13
C HIS A 216 -21.38 0.38 22.49
N ASP A 217 -20.12 -0.07 22.41
CA ASP A 217 -19.69 -1.25 21.62
C ASP A 217 -20.30 -1.30 20.20
N ASN A 218 -20.47 -0.14 19.60
CA ASN A 218 -21.20 0.03 18.34
C ASN A 218 -20.30 -0.04 17.10
N ILE A 219 -19.00 -0.34 17.24
CA ILE A 219 -18.07 -0.45 16.12
C ILE A 219 -17.55 -1.87 16.05
N GLY A 220 -17.55 -2.44 14.85
CA GLY A 220 -17.07 -3.81 14.60
C GLY A 220 -16.30 -3.95 13.31
N LEU A 221 -15.68 -5.11 13.15
CA LEU A 221 -15.04 -5.55 11.92
C LEU A 221 -16.07 -6.35 11.11
N PHE A 222 -16.32 -5.94 9.88
CA PHE A 222 -17.30 -6.54 8.99
C PHE A 222 -16.66 -6.99 7.69
N ALA A 223 -17.18 -8.08 7.10
CA ALA A 223 -16.88 -8.42 5.73
C ALA A 223 -17.56 -7.42 4.79
N ALA A 224 -16.83 -6.96 3.79
CA ALA A 224 -17.33 -6.04 2.78
C ALA A 224 -16.88 -6.51 1.39
N PRO A 225 -17.77 -6.45 0.39
CA PRO A 225 -17.34 -6.73 -0.98
C PRO A 225 -16.20 -5.80 -1.38
N PRO A 226 -15.10 -6.33 -1.94
CA PRO A 226 -14.02 -5.51 -2.47
C PRO A 226 -14.57 -4.43 -3.41
N VAL A 227 -13.92 -3.28 -3.44
CA VAL A 227 -14.26 -2.12 -4.31
C VAL A 227 -15.66 -1.50 -4.10
N ARG A 228 -16.47 -1.99 -3.15
CA ARG A 228 -17.81 -1.45 -2.83
C ARG A 228 -17.82 0.07 -2.72
N ASP A 229 -16.83 0.61 -2.05
CA ASP A 229 -16.75 2.03 -1.73
C ASP A 229 -16.26 2.89 -2.90
N ILE A 230 -15.61 2.30 -3.88
CA ILE A 230 -15.31 2.94 -5.16
C ILE A 230 -16.61 3.12 -5.94
N LEU A 231 -17.50 2.13 -5.96
CA LEU A 231 -18.78 2.19 -6.69
C LEU A 231 -19.76 3.19 -6.08
N ARG A 232 -19.89 3.19 -4.76
CA ARG A 232 -20.89 4.00 -4.05
C ARG A 232 -20.53 5.47 -3.94
N ASP A 233 -19.26 5.81 -3.91
CA ASP A 233 -18.73 7.17 -3.73
C ASP A 233 -19.41 7.99 -2.62
N PRO A 234 -19.55 7.50 -1.40
CA PRO A 234 -20.14 8.25 -0.32
C PRO A 234 -19.23 9.40 0.12
N VAL A 235 -19.82 10.37 0.84
CA VAL A 235 -19.03 11.38 1.55
C VAL A 235 -18.29 10.71 2.70
N ARG A 236 -16.97 10.79 2.70
CA ARG A 236 -16.11 10.15 3.70
C ARG A 236 -15.57 11.15 4.70
N SER A 237 -15.47 10.71 5.92
CA SER A 237 -14.84 11.49 7.00
C SER A 237 -13.46 11.97 6.56
N SER A 238 -13.22 13.26 6.73
CA SER A 238 -11.97 13.97 6.43
C SER A 238 -11.45 13.93 4.98
N MET A 239 -12.15 13.25 4.07
CA MET A 239 -11.75 13.11 2.66
C MET A 239 -12.80 13.62 1.66
N GLY A 240 -14.08 13.62 2.02
CA GLY A 240 -15.19 13.95 1.11
C GLY A 240 -15.45 12.84 0.09
N LYS A 241 -15.96 13.19 -1.09
CA LYS A 241 -16.23 12.26 -2.19
C LYS A 241 -14.97 12.00 -3.02
N PHE A 242 -14.73 10.76 -3.40
CA PHE A 242 -13.62 10.40 -4.28
C PHE A 242 -13.75 11.03 -5.68
N SER A 243 -14.97 11.20 -6.18
CA SER A 243 -15.23 11.87 -7.45
C SER A 243 -14.76 13.33 -7.50
N ALA A 244 -14.59 13.97 -6.34
CA ALA A 244 -14.12 15.36 -6.22
C ALA A 244 -12.61 15.48 -5.91
N ARG A 245 -11.90 14.37 -5.63
CA ARG A 245 -10.53 14.33 -5.12
C ARG A 245 -9.53 13.94 -6.21
N LEU A 246 -9.03 14.96 -6.92
CA LEU A 246 -8.02 14.80 -7.96
C LEU A 246 -6.71 14.20 -7.43
N ASP A 247 -6.30 14.59 -6.24
CA ASP A 247 -5.09 14.08 -5.59
C ASP A 247 -5.15 12.56 -5.32
N ILE A 248 -6.33 12.03 -4.91
CA ILE A 248 -6.52 10.59 -4.73
C ILE A 248 -6.51 9.86 -6.08
N ALA A 249 -7.12 10.44 -7.10
CA ALA A 249 -7.11 9.86 -8.44
C ALA A 249 -5.69 9.77 -9.01
N VAL A 250 -4.91 10.84 -8.89
CA VAL A 250 -3.50 10.86 -9.32
C VAL A 250 -2.64 9.90 -8.48
N LEU A 251 -2.88 9.80 -7.17
CA LEU A 251 -2.20 8.81 -6.32
C LEU A 251 -2.41 7.39 -6.86
N ILE A 252 -3.65 7.03 -7.17
CA ILE A 252 -3.97 5.69 -7.69
C ILE A 252 -3.33 5.47 -9.06
N LEU A 253 -3.36 6.46 -9.96
CA LEU A 253 -2.68 6.35 -11.25
C LEU A 253 -1.17 6.15 -11.09
N VAL A 254 -0.52 6.89 -10.21
CA VAL A 254 0.92 6.72 -9.93
C VAL A 254 1.20 5.31 -9.41
N LEU A 255 0.38 4.79 -8.50
CA LEU A 255 0.53 3.43 -7.98
C LEU A 255 0.32 2.36 -9.06
N VAL A 256 -0.67 2.53 -9.93
CA VAL A 256 -0.94 1.61 -11.04
C VAL A 256 0.21 1.63 -12.04
N ILE A 257 0.61 2.80 -12.52
CA ILE A 257 1.72 2.96 -13.47
C ILE A 257 3.02 2.38 -12.89
N ALA A 258 3.31 2.68 -11.62
CA ALA A 258 4.50 2.17 -10.94
C ALA A 258 4.52 0.63 -10.85
N ALA A 259 3.36 -0.04 -10.75
CA ALA A 259 3.27 -1.49 -10.75
C ALA A 259 3.87 -2.10 -12.03
N PHE A 260 3.41 -1.58 -13.17
CA PHE A 260 3.87 -2.07 -14.49
C PHE A 260 5.32 -1.68 -14.75
N VAL A 261 5.69 -0.47 -14.45
CA VAL A 261 7.05 0.02 -14.72
C VAL A 261 8.09 -0.64 -13.84
N ASN A 262 7.81 -0.84 -12.55
CA ASN A 262 8.73 -1.52 -11.64
C ASN A 262 8.99 -2.97 -12.11
N ALA A 263 7.94 -3.69 -12.54
CA ALA A 263 8.10 -5.02 -13.12
C ALA A 263 8.84 -4.99 -14.48
N TRP A 264 8.55 -3.98 -15.31
CA TRP A 264 9.19 -3.86 -16.62
C TRP A 264 10.70 -3.60 -16.53
N TRP A 265 11.17 -2.84 -15.55
CA TRP A 265 12.60 -2.60 -15.32
C TRP A 265 13.40 -3.87 -15.01
N MET A 266 12.75 -4.91 -14.53
CA MET A 266 13.39 -6.20 -14.32
C MET A 266 13.59 -7.01 -15.60
N VAL A 267 12.88 -6.63 -16.64
CA VAL A 267 12.92 -7.34 -17.94
C VAL A 267 13.80 -6.60 -18.96
N THR A 268 13.69 -5.27 -18.98
CA THR A 268 14.46 -4.43 -19.91
C THR A 268 14.78 -3.09 -19.27
N PRO A 269 15.97 -2.51 -19.48
CA PRO A 269 16.25 -1.13 -19.09
C PRO A 269 15.19 -0.20 -19.68
N SER A 270 14.44 0.48 -18.84
CA SER A 270 13.38 1.32 -19.32
C SER A 270 13.80 2.78 -19.42
N THR A 271 13.29 3.45 -20.44
CA THR A 271 13.43 4.89 -20.60
C THR A 271 12.17 5.61 -20.09
N LEU A 272 12.29 6.86 -19.70
CA LEU A 272 11.19 7.75 -19.28
C LEU A 272 10.00 7.74 -20.26
N GLY A 273 10.27 7.50 -21.55
CA GLY A 273 9.23 7.46 -22.60
C GLY A 273 8.13 6.41 -22.36
N LYS A 274 8.43 5.32 -21.70
CA LYS A 274 7.45 4.24 -21.40
C LYS A 274 6.42 4.67 -20.35
N TYR A 275 6.83 5.45 -19.34
CA TYR A 275 5.91 6.06 -18.36
C TYR A 275 4.97 7.06 -19.04
N LEU A 276 5.54 7.91 -19.91
CA LEU A 276 4.79 8.93 -20.61
C LEU A 276 3.77 8.30 -21.57
N ALA A 277 4.13 7.22 -22.27
CA ALA A 277 3.22 6.53 -23.18
C ALA A 277 1.96 5.99 -22.47
N LEU A 278 2.12 5.29 -21.35
CA LEU A 278 0.99 4.79 -20.56
C LEU A 278 0.14 5.94 -19.99
N ALA A 279 0.77 6.97 -19.45
CA ALA A 279 0.06 8.13 -18.91
C ALA A 279 -0.75 8.85 -19.99
N VAL A 280 -0.18 9.03 -21.18
CA VAL A 280 -0.86 9.65 -22.33
C VAL A 280 -2.04 8.80 -22.83
N LEU A 281 -1.88 7.47 -22.93
CA LEU A 281 -2.95 6.56 -23.33
C LEU A 281 -4.15 6.63 -22.36
N PHE A 282 -3.90 6.59 -21.07
CA PHE A 282 -4.95 6.72 -20.06
C PHE A 282 -5.61 8.10 -20.09
N ALA A 283 -4.83 9.17 -20.24
CA ALA A 283 -5.37 10.53 -20.34
C ALA A 283 -6.25 10.70 -21.59
N ALA A 284 -5.82 10.17 -22.73
CA ALA A 284 -6.59 10.20 -23.98
C ALA A 284 -7.92 9.44 -23.87
N ALA A 285 -7.90 8.21 -23.31
CA ALA A 285 -9.11 7.42 -23.11
C ALA A 285 -10.11 8.14 -22.18
N LEU A 286 -9.61 8.75 -21.10
CA LEU A 286 -10.44 9.52 -20.17
C LEU A 286 -11.01 10.79 -20.81
N ALA A 287 -10.25 11.48 -21.67
CA ALA A 287 -10.71 12.65 -22.39
C ALA A 287 -11.84 12.31 -23.37
N VAL A 288 -11.72 11.19 -24.12
CA VAL A 288 -12.77 10.70 -25.01
C VAL A 288 -14.03 10.33 -24.23
N ALA A 289 -13.90 9.60 -23.14
CA ALA A 289 -15.04 9.24 -22.28
C ALA A 289 -15.73 10.51 -21.72
N ALA A 290 -14.97 11.53 -21.31
CA ALA A 290 -15.50 12.81 -20.82
C ALA A 290 -16.31 13.54 -21.88
N ALA A 291 -15.81 13.60 -23.11
CA ALA A 291 -16.52 14.24 -24.23
C ALA A 291 -17.85 13.54 -24.54
N ALA A 292 -17.89 12.21 -24.41
CA ALA A 292 -19.07 11.41 -24.70
C ALA A 292 -20.17 11.48 -23.61
N THR A 293 -19.82 11.74 -22.34
CA THR A 293 -20.79 11.73 -21.22
C THR A 293 -21.42 13.06 -20.90
N ARG A 294 -20.88 14.18 -21.36
CA ARG A 294 -21.21 15.54 -20.89
C ARG A 294 -21.00 15.74 -19.38
N SER A 295 -20.39 14.80 -18.69
CA SER A 295 -19.98 14.92 -17.28
C SER A 295 -18.82 15.91 -17.14
N THR A 296 -18.59 16.40 -15.91
CA THR A 296 -17.38 17.21 -15.70
C THR A 296 -16.15 16.32 -15.90
N ARG A 297 -15.18 16.80 -16.67
CA ARG A 297 -13.93 16.06 -16.96
C ARG A 297 -13.24 15.59 -15.69
N LYS A 298 -13.34 16.38 -14.61
CA LYS A 298 -12.77 16.06 -13.30
C LYS A 298 -13.42 14.84 -12.65
N GLU A 299 -14.74 14.77 -12.61
CA GLU A 299 -15.47 13.66 -12.00
C GLU A 299 -15.15 12.35 -12.72
N LEU A 300 -15.20 12.36 -14.05
CA LEU A 300 -14.89 11.22 -14.89
C LEU A 300 -13.46 10.75 -14.65
N PHE A 301 -12.50 11.67 -14.69
CA PHE A 301 -11.10 11.37 -14.41
C PHE A 301 -10.95 10.69 -13.05
N CYS A 302 -11.52 11.27 -11.99
CA CYS A 302 -11.42 10.72 -10.64
C CYS A 302 -12.01 9.31 -10.55
N ARG A 303 -13.19 9.08 -11.12
CA ARG A 303 -13.89 7.80 -11.01
C ARG A 303 -13.21 6.69 -11.82
N PHE A 304 -12.85 6.95 -13.07
CA PHE A 304 -12.21 5.94 -13.93
C PHE A 304 -10.75 5.66 -13.54
N SER A 305 -10.03 6.65 -12.99
CA SER A 305 -8.70 6.40 -12.40
C SER A 305 -8.78 5.42 -11.23
N GLN A 306 -9.77 5.57 -10.35
CA GLN A 306 -9.96 4.65 -9.22
C GLN A 306 -10.35 3.24 -9.66
N ALA A 307 -11.07 3.11 -10.77
CA ALA A 307 -11.43 1.82 -11.32
C ALA A 307 -10.24 0.99 -11.85
N LEU A 308 -9.06 1.59 -12.03
CA LEU A 308 -7.82 0.91 -12.40
C LEU A 308 -7.13 0.22 -11.22
N LEU A 309 -7.51 0.56 -9.99
CA LEU A 309 -6.84 0.06 -8.79
C LEU A 309 -6.71 -1.46 -8.72
N PRO A 310 -7.74 -2.28 -9.05
CA PRO A 310 -7.61 -3.73 -8.99
C PRO A 310 -6.53 -4.29 -9.93
N LEU A 311 -6.44 -3.79 -11.16
CA LEU A 311 -5.41 -4.21 -12.11
C LEU A 311 -4.02 -3.83 -11.62
N GLY A 312 -3.85 -2.62 -11.07
CA GLY A 312 -2.58 -2.18 -10.51
C GLY A 312 -2.13 -3.01 -9.31
N VAL A 313 -3.04 -3.30 -8.38
CA VAL A 313 -2.73 -4.12 -7.21
C VAL A 313 -2.46 -5.57 -7.61
N ALA A 314 -3.18 -6.11 -8.60
CA ALA A 314 -2.92 -7.44 -9.14
C ALA A 314 -1.51 -7.53 -9.73
N MET A 315 -1.08 -6.53 -10.51
CA MET A 315 0.28 -6.47 -11.07
C MET A 315 1.34 -6.34 -9.98
N TRP A 316 1.11 -5.49 -8.93
CA TRP A 316 1.99 -5.44 -7.76
C TRP A 316 2.10 -6.80 -7.07
N THR A 317 0.96 -7.48 -6.86
CA THR A 317 0.94 -8.79 -6.19
C THR A 317 1.68 -9.83 -7.01
N ALA A 318 1.41 -9.93 -8.31
CA ALA A 318 2.09 -10.86 -9.21
C ALA A 318 3.61 -10.66 -9.21
N HIS A 319 4.05 -9.39 -9.31
CA HIS A 319 5.47 -9.03 -9.29
C HIS A 319 6.15 -9.34 -7.94
N LEU A 320 5.50 -9.01 -6.82
CA LEU A 320 6.09 -9.25 -5.50
C LEU A 320 6.08 -10.72 -5.10
N LEU A 321 5.12 -11.52 -5.59
CA LEU A 321 5.13 -12.98 -5.43
C LEU A 321 6.31 -13.61 -6.17
N PHE A 322 6.69 -13.09 -7.34
CA PHE A 322 7.89 -13.53 -8.01
C PHE A 322 9.13 -13.42 -7.09
N HIS A 323 9.35 -12.25 -6.49
CA HIS A 323 10.45 -12.05 -5.56
C HIS A 323 10.39 -12.97 -4.34
N LEU A 324 9.19 -13.11 -3.77
CA LEU A 324 8.99 -13.94 -2.57
C LEU A 324 9.32 -15.42 -2.85
N PHE A 325 8.77 -15.98 -3.93
CA PHE A 325 8.90 -17.41 -4.18
C PHE A 325 10.26 -17.79 -4.78
N THR A 326 10.88 -16.89 -5.52
CA THR A 326 12.24 -17.11 -6.04
C THR A 326 13.31 -16.86 -4.98
N GLY A 327 13.10 -15.90 -4.08
CA GLY A 327 14.02 -15.57 -2.97
C GLY A 327 13.66 -16.23 -1.63
N TRP A 328 12.77 -17.23 -1.61
CA TRP A 328 12.25 -17.81 -0.37
C TRP A 328 13.32 -18.36 0.57
N ALA A 329 14.36 -18.97 0.04
CA ALA A 329 15.41 -19.60 0.84
C ALA A 329 16.49 -18.62 1.34
N THR A 330 16.52 -17.35 0.86
CA THR A 330 17.58 -16.38 1.22
C THR A 330 17.53 -15.93 2.69
N LEU A 331 16.37 -16.01 3.35
CA LEU A 331 16.21 -15.52 4.72
C LEU A 331 17.03 -16.30 5.74
N GLY A 332 17.09 -17.64 5.61
CA GLY A 332 17.83 -18.49 6.54
C GLY A 332 19.32 -18.13 6.57
N PRO A 333 20.04 -18.20 5.43
CA PRO A 333 21.44 -17.80 5.34
C PRO A 333 21.69 -16.34 5.79
N ALA A 334 20.84 -15.38 5.43
CA ALA A 334 20.99 -13.99 5.86
C ALA A 334 20.86 -13.82 7.40
N LEU A 335 19.94 -14.57 8.04
CA LEU A 335 19.82 -14.58 9.50
C LEU A 335 21.05 -15.20 10.18
N HIS A 336 21.57 -16.30 9.64
CA HIS A 336 22.80 -16.93 10.14
C HIS A 336 23.99 -16.00 10.05
N GLN A 337 24.13 -15.31 8.92
CA GLN A 337 25.21 -14.33 8.71
C GLN A 337 25.09 -13.16 9.70
N ALA A 338 23.91 -12.57 9.82
CA ALA A 338 23.68 -11.47 10.75
C ALA A 338 23.93 -11.88 12.22
N ALA A 339 23.57 -13.10 12.61
CA ALA A 339 23.89 -13.64 13.93
C ALA A 339 25.38 -13.78 14.15
N ALA A 340 26.12 -14.28 13.17
CA ALA A 340 27.57 -14.41 13.21
C ALA A 340 28.27 -13.05 13.30
N ASP A 341 27.81 -12.05 12.55
CA ASP A 341 28.34 -10.68 12.57
C ASP A 341 28.10 -9.98 13.93
N LEU A 342 27.04 -10.39 14.65
CA LEU A 342 26.78 -9.97 16.03
C LEU A 342 27.51 -10.81 17.10
N GLY A 343 28.39 -11.72 16.68
CA GLY A 343 29.16 -12.60 17.58
C GLY A 343 28.35 -13.76 18.17
N MET A 344 27.16 -14.03 17.64
CA MET A 344 26.32 -15.15 18.09
C MET A 344 26.59 -16.40 17.26
N HIS A 345 27.50 -17.25 17.72
CA HIS A 345 27.86 -18.53 17.04
C HIS A 345 26.89 -19.67 17.38
N ILE A 346 25.60 -19.38 17.48
CA ILE A 346 24.54 -20.35 17.85
C ILE A 346 24.19 -21.26 16.64
N PHE A 347 24.45 -20.79 15.42
CA PHE A 347 24.09 -21.46 14.19
C PHE A 347 25.33 -21.96 13.44
N THR A 348 25.15 -23.03 12.65
CA THR A 348 26.16 -23.46 11.68
C THR A 348 26.43 -22.34 10.69
N PRO A 349 27.67 -22.25 10.11
CA PRO A 349 27.97 -21.24 9.13
C PRO A 349 26.92 -21.17 8.02
N ALA A 350 26.61 -19.97 7.56
CA ALA A 350 25.65 -19.76 6.48
C ALA A 350 26.08 -20.53 5.23
N GLN A 351 25.20 -21.39 4.75
CA GLN A 351 25.42 -22.11 3.49
C GLN A 351 24.72 -21.34 2.38
N TRP A 352 25.51 -20.67 1.55
CA TRP A 352 25.06 -20.00 0.34
C TRP A 352 25.14 -20.99 -0.81
N GLY A 353 24.01 -21.58 -1.18
CA GLY A 353 23.89 -22.51 -2.30
C GLY A 353 22.95 -22.01 -3.38
N MET A 354 22.82 -22.78 -4.46
CA MET A 354 21.76 -22.57 -5.45
C MET A 354 20.43 -22.85 -4.78
N GLU A 355 19.75 -21.78 -4.42
CA GLU A 355 18.45 -21.86 -3.76
C GLU A 355 17.40 -22.25 -4.80
N GLN A 356 16.70 -23.34 -4.54
CA GLN A 356 15.59 -23.70 -5.40
C GLN A 356 14.39 -22.81 -5.08
N PRO A 357 13.70 -22.27 -6.11
CA PRO A 357 12.48 -21.51 -5.90
C PRO A 357 11.43 -22.38 -5.19
N LEU A 358 10.63 -21.76 -4.31
CA LEU A 358 9.59 -22.47 -3.54
C LEU A 358 8.55 -23.12 -4.47
N LEU A 359 8.29 -22.53 -5.63
CA LEU A 359 7.38 -23.03 -6.64
C LEU A 359 8.10 -23.19 -7.97
N ALA A 360 7.73 -24.23 -8.72
CA ALA A 360 8.17 -24.38 -10.10
C ALA A 360 7.78 -23.15 -10.94
N ALA A 361 8.64 -22.74 -11.87
CA ALA A 361 8.45 -21.52 -12.66
C ALA A 361 7.09 -21.47 -13.37
N ASN A 362 6.63 -22.59 -13.96
CA ASN A 362 5.34 -22.67 -14.63
C ASN A 362 4.15 -22.50 -13.66
N THR A 363 4.25 -23.03 -12.44
CA THR A 363 3.22 -22.87 -11.41
C THR A 363 3.16 -21.41 -10.94
N LEU A 364 4.31 -20.81 -10.71
CA LEU A 364 4.40 -19.40 -10.31
C LEU A 364 3.81 -18.49 -11.38
N LEU A 365 4.17 -18.69 -12.66
CA LEU A 365 3.63 -17.94 -13.78
C LEU A 365 2.10 -18.08 -13.87
N SER A 366 1.58 -19.30 -13.69
CA SER A 366 0.12 -19.54 -13.70
C SER A 366 -0.60 -18.77 -12.60
N VAL A 367 -0.02 -18.72 -11.38
CA VAL A 367 -0.56 -17.93 -10.27
C VAL A 367 -0.53 -16.42 -10.57
N GLN A 368 0.57 -15.93 -11.15
CA GLN A 368 0.72 -14.54 -11.53
C GLN A 368 -0.30 -14.11 -12.59
N LEU A 369 -0.51 -14.95 -13.63
CA LEU A 369 -1.51 -14.70 -14.67
C LEU A 369 -2.93 -14.71 -14.11
N LEU A 370 -3.28 -15.69 -13.26
CA LEU A 370 -4.58 -15.75 -12.58
C LEU A 370 -4.88 -14.48 -11.76
N LEU A 371 -3.88 -13.97 -11.05
CA LEU A 371 -4.04 -12.72 -10.30
C LEU A 371 -4.28 -11.54 -11.23
N LEU A 372 -3.55 -11.47 -12.33
CA LEU A 372 -3.70 -10.39 -13.31
C LEU A 372 -5.07 -10.46 -14.00
N ASP A 373 -5.56 -11.66 -14.33
CA ASP A 373 -6.90 -11.91 -14.88
C ASP A 373 -8.00 -11.46 -13.91
N ALA A 374 -7.88 -11.82 -12.63
CA ALA A 374 -8.82 -11.38 -11.60
C ALA A 374 -8.82 -9.84 -11.47
N GLY A 375 -7.65 -9.22 -11.52
CA GLY A 375 -7.49 -7.76 -11.53
C GLY A 375 -8.15 -7.11 -12.75
N LEU A 376 -7.98 -7.68 -13.94
CA LEU A 376 -8.63 -7.23 -15.18
C LEU A 376 -10.15 -7.30 -15.07
N LEU A 377 -10.68 -8.47 -14.69
CA LEU A 377 -12.13 -8.68 -14.58
C LEU A 377 -12.76 -7.70 -13.58
N MET A 378 -12.15 -7.51 -12.43
CA MET A 378 -12.64 -6.56 -11.43
C MET A 378 -12.56 -5.12 -11.92
N THR A 379 -11.49 -4.74 -12.63
CA THR A 379 -11.32 -3.43 -13.25
C THR A 379 -12.41 -3.17 -14.31
N LEU A 380 -12.63 -4.11 -15.23
CA LEU A 380 -13.69 -4.01 -16.25
C LEU A 380 -15.09 -3.97 -15.63
N TYR A 381 -15.33 -4.77 -14.59
CA TYR A 381 -16.60 -4.71 -13.83
C TYR A 381 -16.85 -3.32 -13.23
N LEU A 382 -15.82 -2.72 -12.60
CA LEU A 382 -15.93 -1.35 -12.07
C LEU A 382 -16.21 -0.34 -13.18
N GLY A 383 -15.45 -0.38 -14.27
CA GLY A 383 -15.65 0.50 -15.42
C GLY A 383 -17.05 0.38 -16.00
N TRP A 384 -17.56 -0.85 -16.16
CA TRP A 384 -18.93 -1.11 -16.60
C TRP A 384 -19.98 -0.51 -15.67
N ARG A 385 -19.85 -0.75 -14.35
CA ARG A 385 -20.78 -0.21 -13.35
C ARG A 385 -20.78 1.32 -13.35
N LEU A 386 -19.60 1.93 -13.51
CA LEU A 386 -19.48 3.38 -13.63
C LEU A 386 -20.11 3.90 -14.94
N ALA A 387 -19.81 3.28 -16.10
CA ALA A 387 -20.40 3.66 -17.37
C ALA A 387 -21.93 3.56 -17.35
N ARG A 388 -22.47 2.52 -16.71
CA ARG A 388 -23.94 2.33 -16.52
C ARG A 388 -24.57 3.41 -15.67
N HIS A 389 -23.83 4.04 -14.77
CA HIS A 389 -24.35 5.14 -13.96
C HIS A 389 -24.66 6.40 -14.79
N TRP A 390 -23.86 6.68 -15.82
CA TRP A 390 -24.06 7.84 -16.69
C TRP A 390 -24.86 7.54 -17.97
N ALA A 391 -24.93 6.28 -18.37
CA ALA A 391 -25.58 5.89 -19.62
C ALA A 391 -27.04 5.50 -19.41
N LYS A 392 -27.96 6.06 -20.23
CA LYS A 392 -29.40 5.72 -20.23
C LYS A 392 -29.67 4.31 -20.78
N SER A 393 -28.78 3.74 -21.61
CA SER A 393 -28.93 2.41 -22.21
C SER A 393 -27.63 1.61 -22.14
N ALA A 394 -27.72 0.27 -22.25
CA ALA A 394 -26.57 -0.60 -22.26
C ALA A 394 -25.63 -0.32 -23.43
N GLY A 395 -26.16 -0.08 -24.65
CA GLY A 395 -25.36 0.25 -25.83
C GLY A 395 -24.55 1.54 -25.65
N ARG A 396 -25.15 2.59 -25.06
CA ARG A 396 -24.40 3.82 -24.70
C ARG A 396 -23.33 3.55 -23.64
N ALA A 397 -23.59 2.71 -22.66
CA ALA A 397 -22.58 2.34 -21.66
C ALA A 397 -21.36 1.67 -22.29
N VAL A 398 -21.59 0.76 -23.27
CA VAL A 398 -20.49 0.13 -24.03
C VAL A 398 -19.66 1.19 -24.76
N LEU A 399 -20.32 2.10 -25.50
CA LEU A 399 -19.61 3.17 -26.25
C LEU A 399 -18.78 4.06 -25.33
N LEU A 400 -19.28 4.38 -24.14
CA LEU A 400 -18.57 5.17 -23.15
C LEU A 400 -17.37 4.43 -22.54
N LEU A 401 -17.55 3.13 -22.32
CA LEU A 401 -16.53 2.28 -21.73
C LEU A 401 -15.41 1.94 -22.71
N LEU A 402 -15.71 1.84 -24.01
CA LEU A 402 -14.83 1.26 -25.02
C LEU A 402 -13.41 1.89 -25.05
N PRO A 403 -13.21 3.22 -25.11
CA PRO A 403 -11.87 3.80 -25.15
C PRO A 403 -11.05 3.48 -23.89
N TRP A 404 -11.70 3.53 -22.74
CA TRP A 404 -11.06 3.19 -21.47
C TRP A 404 -10.77 1.69 -21.37
N ALA A 405 -11.69 0.82 -21.79
CA ALA A 405 -11.50 -0.62 -21.80
C ALA A 405 -10.37 -1.04 -22.76
N MET A 406 -10.23 -0.39 -23.89
CA MET A 406 -9.09 -0.61 -24.80
C MET A 406 -7.77 -0.26 -24.12
N THR A 407 -7.71 0.85 -23.39
CA THR A 407 -6.51 1.22 -22.63
C THR A 407 -6.19 0.21 -21.55
N VAL A 408 -7.21 -0.29 -20.84
CA VAL A 408 -7.07 -1.37 -19.83
C VAL A 408 -6.56 -2.66 -20.49
N ALA A 409 -7.10 -3.01 -21.66
CA ALA A 409 -6.65 -4.20 -22.42
C ALA A 409 -5.18 -4.09 -22.84
N VAL A 410 -4.74 -2.91 -23.30
CA VAL A 410 -3.33 -2.64 -23.62
C VAL A 410 -2.45 -2.77 -22.37
N ALA A 411 -2.85 -2.20 -21.24
CA ALA A 411 -2.12 -2.33 -19.99
C ALA A 411 -2.04 -3.80 -19.53
N TYR A 412 -3.14 -4.54 -19.61
CA TYR A 412 -3.18 -5.97 -19.31
C TYR A 412 -2.24 -6.77 -20.23
N ALA A 413 -2.31 -6.56 -21.54
CA ALA A 413 -1.43 -7.23 -22.50
C ALA A 413 0.06 -6.93 -22.23
N ALA A 414 0.38 -5.68 -21.88
CA ALA A 414 1.73 -5.31 -21.44
C ALA A 414 2.13 -6.06 -20.17
N GLY A 415 1.21 -6.20 -19.20
CA GLY A 415 1.44 -6.98 -17.98
C GLY A 415 1.73 -8.45 -18.27
N VAL A 416 0.91 -9.10 -19.10
CA VAL A 416 1.12 -10.49 -19.55
C VAL A 416 2.48 -10.61 -20.25
N TRP A 417 2.78 -9.70 -21.16
CA TRP A 417 4.07 -9.71 -21.85
C TRP A 417 5.26 -9.60 -20.89
N ILE A 418 5.19 -8.72 -19.88
CA ILE A 418 6.22 -8.57 -18.84
C ILE A 418 6.39 -9.88 -18.07
N LEU A 419 5.30 -10.52 -17.65
CA LEU A 419 5.35 -11.76 -16.85
C LEU A 419 5.92 -12.95 -17.65
N LEU A 420 5.76 -12.95 -18.96
CA LEU A 420 6.31 -13.98 -19.85
C LEU A 420 7.81 -13.81 -20.15
N GLN A 421 8.40 -12.65 -19.84
CA GLN A 421 9.83 -12.44 -20.05
C GLN A 421 10.66 -13.04 -18.92
N PRO A 422 11.92 -13.42 -19.16
CA PRO A 422 12.85 -13.80 -18.09
C PRO A 422 13.11 -12.59 -17.20
N MET A 423 12.58 -12.61 -15.97
CA MET A 423 12.81 -11.57 -15.00
C MET A 423 14.15 -11.78 -14.29
N GLN A 424 14.91 -10.70 -14.11
CA GLN A 424 16.11 -10.73 -13.29
C GLN A 424 15.71 -10.90 -11.81
N MET A 425 16.33 -11.90 -11.17
CA MET A 425 16.15 -12.13 -9.75
C MET A 425 16.93 -11.08 -8.95
N ARG A 426 16.23 -10.25 -8.18
CA ARG A 426 16.84 -9.25 -7.30
C ARG A 426 16.87 -9.78 -5.87
N GLY A 427 18.00 -9.61 -5.18
CA GLY A 427 18.15 -10.05 -3.80
C GLY A 427 18.39 -11.56 -3.64
N VAL A 428 18.80 -12.26 -4.68
CA VAL A 428 19.19 -13.67 -4.67
C VAL A 428 20.57 -13.79 -5.29
N MET A 429 21.44 -14.61 -4.71
CA MET A 429 22.72 -14.94 -5.33
C MET A 429 22.45 -15.82 -6.56
N MET A 430 22.69 -15.28 -7.74
CA MET A 430 22.77 -16.08 -8.96
C MET A 430 24.21 -16.59 -9.09
N ASN A 431 24.38 -17.89 -9.27
CA ASN A 431 25.65 -18.40 -9.78
C ASN A 431 25.86 -17.82 -11.19
N PRO A 432 27.09 -17.32 -11.50
CA PRO A 432 27.41 -16.78 -12.80
C PRO A 432 27.26 -17.82 -13.92
#